data_3523f7c6d6fdd4e2fbcd7707e6b89da1
#
_entry.id   3523f7c6d6fdd4e2fbcd7707e6b89da1
#
_cell.length_a   1.000
_cell.length_b   1.000
_cell.length_c   1.000
_cell.angle_alpha   90.00
_cell.angle_beta   90.00
_cell.angle_gamma   90.00
#
_symmetry.space_group_name_H-M   'P 1'
#
loop_
_entity.id
_entity.type
_entity.pdbx_description
1 polymer ?
#
loop_
_entity_poly.entity_id
_entity_poly.type
_entity_poly.pdbx_seq_one_letter_code
_entity_poly.pdbx_strand_id
1 'polypeptide(L)'
;MLLWNVRSCRRQLAHSDRPLVLIVFLLMWLAAPGIVWSQTLMRAPYDPGTKVLQPRIFAPGTISTDLDESGGAFSPDGRDFYFTVLAPYTTAPRFGMICVSHFRDGHWQKPETVSFSGVYLDFAPRLSVDGNKLYFTSVRPSPESKAPRYRIWVAEKSGERWMDPVPVPAPINQETSHNLDASLSANGDMFFASDRDNPARHLHIFHSRFVDGKFQQPEKLGQEINSEFSESAPAISPDGRVLVFASNAAPEDPERRRPQDLIAAGKPYPRQDLYISVNRNGQWTPARHLEHGINSFAEEVYPNFSPDGKFLFWGSEHSGFNIPTKPLKRSEVEKLWHSSLNGRGNIYFISVEALETER
;
A
#
# COMPACT_ATOMS: atom_id res chain seq x y z
N MET A 1 48.37 -35.20 35.70
CA MET A 1 49.06 -36.46 35.95
C MET A 1 49.10 -37.24 34.67
N LEU A 2 50.33 -37.41 34.17
CA LEU A 2 50.91 -38.35 33.16
C LEU A 2 50.39 -38.16 31.73
N LEU A 3 51.11 -37.52 30.81
CA LEU A 3 52.45 -37.66 30.23
C LEU A 3 52.74 -39.07 29.63
N TRP A 4 53.13 -39.04 28.38
CA TRP A 4 54.13 -39.86 27.68
C TRP A 4 53.64 -40.28 26.30
N ASN A 5 54.46 -40.38 25.24
CA ASN A 5 55.72 -39.82 24.79
C ASN A 5 55.97 -40.38 23.37
N VAL A 6 56.69 -39.65 22.61
CA VAL A 6 57.28 -39.82 21.30
C VAL A 6 58.06 -41.14 21.15
N ARG A 7 58.07 -41.74 19.95
CA ARG A 7 59.29 -42.25 19.26
C ARG A 7 59.09 -42.61 17.79
N SER A 8 59.77 -41.90 17.01
CA SER A 8 60.49 -42.08 15.76
C SER A 8 60.94 -43.49 15.41
N CYS A 9 60.87 -43.86 14.14
CA CYS A 9 61.82 -44.80 13.51
C CYS A 9 62.07 -44.39 12.06
N ARG A 10 63.34 -44.09 11.80
CA ARG A 10 63.93 -43.92 10.48
C ARG A 10 64.39 -45.28 9.95
N ARG A 11 64.44 -45.37 8.60
CA ARG A 11 65.29 -46.14 7.67
C ARG A 11 64.42 -46.92 6.69
N GLN A 12 64.73 -47.05 5.38
CA GLN A 12 65.96 -46.99 4.57
C GLN A 12 65.58 -46.85 3.09
N LEU A 13 66.49 -46.24 2.36
CA LEU A 13 66.49 -46.09 0.91
C LEU A 13 66.67 -47.44 0.20
N ALA A 14 65.98 -47.63 -0.94
CA ALA A 14 66.43 -48.49 -2.00
C ALA A 14 66.07 -47.86 -3.35
N HIS A 15 67.07 -47.62 -4.15
CA HIS A 15 67.06 -47.20 -5.55
C HIS A 15 66.40 -48.24 -6.45
N SER A 16 65.54 -47.80 -7.37
CA SER A 16 65.36 -48.47 -8.65
C SER A 16 65.02 -47.47 -9.74
N ASP A 17 65.93 -47.34 -10.70
CA ASP A 17 65.79 -46.56 -11.91
C ASP A 17 64.69 -47.13 -12.80
N ARG A 18 63.70 -46.31 -13.16
CA ARG A 18 62.89 -46.49 -14.36
C ARG A 18 62.58 -45.13 -14.98
N PRO A 19 62.57 -45.00 -16.30
CA PRO A 19 62.51 -43.72 -17.00
C PRO A 19 61.11 -43.09 -16.91
N LEU A 20 61.12 -41.78 -16.70
CA LEU A 20 59.92 -40.91 -16.74
C LEU A 20 59.34 -40.86 -18.15
N VAL A 21 58.20 -41.46 -18.37
CA VAL A 21 57.39 -41.20 -19.57
C VAL A 21 56.51 -39.99 -19.23
N LEU A 22 56.86 -38.85 -19.81
CA LEU A 22 56.06 -37.61 -19.69
C LEU A 22 54.84 -37.76 -20.58
N ILE A 23 53.69 -38.11 -20.00
CA ILE A 23 52.38 -38.01 -20.67
C ILE A 23 51.86 -36.58 -20.47
N VAL A 24 52.01 -35.76 -21.51
CA VAL A 24 51.40 -34.45 -21.59
C VAL A 24 49.93 -34.67 -21.90
N PHE A 25 49.09 -34.57 -20.88
CA PHE A 25 47.63 -34.43 -21.06
C PHE A 25 47.34 -33.03 -21.57
N LEU A 26 47.11 -32.91 -22.87
CA LEU A 26 46.49 -31.71 -23.45
C LEU A 26 45.02 -31.70 -23.04
N LEU A 27 44.70 -30.98 -21.99
CA LEU A 27 43.32 -30.65 -21.65
C LEU A 27 42.79 -29.65 -22.68
N MET A 28 42.16 -30.17 -23.74
CA MET A 28 41.29 -29.36 -24.58
C MET A 28 40.07 -28.90 -23.71
N TRP A 29 40.10 -27.67 -23.30
CA TRP A 29 38.91 -26.96 -22.82
C TRP A 29 37.99 -26.79 -24.02
N LEU A 30 37.04 -27.69 -24.20
CA LEU A 30 35.84 -27.45 -24.99
C LEU A 30 35.05 -26.41 -24.24
N ALA A 31 35.20 -25.16 -24.64
CA ALA A 31 34.28 -24.11 -24.25
C ALA A 31 32.87 -24.47 -24.76
N ALA A 32 32.08 -25.13 -23.94
CA ALA A 32 30.65 -25.22 -24.20
C ALA A 32 30.11 -23.79 -24.38
N PRO A 33 29.36 -23.50 -25.44
CA PRO A 33 28.69 -22.18 -25.52
C PRO A 33 27.84 -22.03 -24.28
N GLY A 34 28.25 -21.10 -23.43
CA GLY A 34 27.46 -20.74 -22.25
C GLY A 34 26.09 -20.34 -22.74
N ILE A 35 25.09 -21.16 -22.46
CA ILE A 35 23.69 -20.77 -22.57
C ILE A 35 23.53 -19.65 -21.53
N VAL A 36 23.70 -18.42 -21.97
CA VAL A 36 23.28 -17.24 -21.22
C VAL A 36 21.75 -17.36 -21.15
N TRP A 37 21.26 -17.94 -20.07
CA TRP A 37 19.88 -17.80 -19.72
C TRP A 37 19.70 -16.30 -19.47
N SER A 38 19.20 -15.61 -20.48
CA SER A 38 18.59 -14.30 -20.27
C SER A 38 17.47 -14.53 -19.27
N GLN A 39 17.75 -14.29 -18.00
CA GLN A 39 16.70 -14.08 -17.02
C GLN A 39 15.97 -12.82 -17.51
N THR A 40 14.96 -13.03 -18.34
CA THR A 40 13.95 -12.02 -18.54
C THR A 40 13.43 -11.75 -17.13
N LEU A 41 13.83 -10.63 -16.54
CA LEU A 41 13.31 -10.18 -15.26
C LEU A 41 11.79 -10.21 -15.40
N MET A 42 11.15 -11.19 -14.75
CA MET A 42 9.70 -11.29 -14.78
C MET A 42 9.18 -9.99 -14.20
N ARG A 43 8.45 -9.23 -15.02
CA ARG A 43 7.82 -8.00 -14.58
C ARG A 43 6.90 -8.30 -13.41
N ALA A 44 6.83 -7.37 -12.48
CA ALA A 44 5.83 -7.43 -11.43
C ALA A 44 4.42 -7.42 -12.06
N PRO A 45 3.47 -8.17 -11.51
CA PRO A 45 2.12 -8.30 -12.06
C PRO A 45 1.36 -6.97 -12.26
N TYR A 46 1.76 -5.94 -11.53
CA TYR A 46 1.19 -4.59 -11.61
C TYR A 46 1.92 -3.69 -12.62
N ASP A 47 3.09 -4.08 -13.12
CA ASP A 47 3.88 -3.28 -14.06
C ASP A 47 3.41 -3.52 -15.51
N PRO A 48 2.78 -2.54 -16.18
CA PRO A 48 2.34 -2.69 -17.57
C PRO A 48 3.50 -2.67 -18.56
N GLY A 49 4.75 -2.45 -18.09
CA GLY A 49 5.94 -2.37 -18.92
C GLY A 49 6.09 -1.10 -19.71
N THR A 50 5.25 -0.13 -19.47
CA THR A 50 5.30 1.20 -20.07
C THR A 50 5.04 2.24 -19.00
N LYS A 51 5.59 3.45 -19.18
CA LYS A 51 5.28 4.57 -18.29
C LYS A 51 3.79 4.90 -18.38
N VAL A 52 3.16 4.99 -17.23
CA VAL A 52 1.77 5.42 -17.09
C VAL A 52 1.80 6.88 -16.64
N LEU A 53 1.67 7.80 -17.58
CA LEU A 53 1.78 9.25 -17.33
C LEU A 53 0.42 9.92 -17.05
N GLN A 54 -0.67 9.17 -17.19
CA GLN A 54 -2.04 9.59 -16.87
C GLN A 54 -2.71 8.50 -16.05
N PRO A 55 -3.59 8.84 -15.10
CA PRO A 55 -4.32 7.85 -14.31
C PRO A 55 -5.00 6.79 -15.16
N ARG A 56 -4.85 5.53 -14.75
CA ARG A 56 -5.53 4.38 -15.35
C ARG A 56 -6.20 3.54 -14.27
N ILE A 57 -7.33 2.96 -14.61
CA ILE A 57 -8.02 1.99 -13.75
C ILE A 57 -7.18 0.71 -13.70
N PHE A 58 -6.99 0.18 -12.49
CA PHE A 58 -6.25 -1.05 -12.24
C PHE A 58 -7.15 -2.27 -12.40
N ALA A 59 -6.72 -3.24 -13.24
CA ALA A 59 -7.40 -4.51 -13.48
C ALA A 59 -8.93 -4.39 -13.64
N PRO A 60 -9.40 -3.59 -14.63
CA PRO A 60 -10.84 -3.34 -14.83
C PRO A 60 -11.60 -4.64 -15.12
N GLY A 61 -12.79 -4.77 -14.52
CA GLY A 61 -13.64 -5.95 -14.62
C GLY A 61 -13.23 -7.12 -13.71
N THR A 62 -12.10 -7.01 -13.02
CA THR A 62 -11.65 -8.02 -12.05
C THR A 62 -11.48 -7.42 -10.66
N ILE A 63 -10.60 -6.42 -10.50
CA ILE A 63 -10.36 -5.72 -9.22
C ILE A 63 -11.22 -4.47 -9.16
N SER A 64 -11.18 -3.62 -10.19
CA SER A 64 -12.07 -2.47 -10.31
C SER A 64 -13.30 -2.86 -11.13
N THR A 65 -14.47 -2.87 -10.48
CA THR A 65 -15.71 -3.40 -11.04
C THR A 65 -16.85 -2.35 -11.01
N ASP A 66 -18.09 -2.77 -10.88
CA ASP A 66 -19.25 -1.92 -10.63
C ASP A 66 -19.59 -1.82 -9.12
N LEU A 67 -18.74 -2.38 -8.26
CA LEU A 67 -18.82 -2.23 -6.81
C LEU A 67 -18.12 -0.94 -6.37
N ASP A 68 -17.89 -0.80 -5.08
CA ASP A 68 -17.20 0.34 -4.48
C ASP A 68 -15.85 -0.15 -3.93
N GLU A 69 -14.84 -0.20 -4.82
CA GLU A 69 -13.51 -0.65 -4.48
C GLU A 69 -12.61 0.53 -4.12
N SER A 70 -11.83 0.37 -3.07
CA SER A 70 -10.99 1.46 -2.57
C SER A 70 -9.78 0.91 -1.81
N GLY A 71 -8.71 1.69 -1.81
CA GLY A 71 -7.47 1.41 -1.09
C GLY A 71 -6.91 0.02 -1.40
N GLY A 72 -5.64 -0.12 -1.63
CA GLY A 72 -5.09 -1.43 -1.89
C GLY A 72 -3.63 -1.55 -1.49
N ALA A 73 -3.20 -2.78 -1.19
CA ALA A 73 -1.84 -3.11 -0.84
C ALA A 73 -1.39 -4.40 -1.53
N PHE A 74 -0.22 -4.37 -2.12
CA PHE A 74 0.40 -5.56 -2.69
C PHE A 74 1.12 -6.38 -1.62
N SER A 75 1.15 -7.71 -1.81
CA SER A 75 2.16 -8.55 -1.17
C SER A 75 3.57 -8.10 -1.61
N PRO A 76 4.63 -8.39 -0.82
CA PRO A 76 5.99 -7.97 -1.17
C PRO A 76 6.46 -8.45 -2.54
N ASP A 77 5.98 -9.62 -2.99
CA ASP A 77 6.27 -10.18 -4.32
C ASP A 77 5.35 -9.64 -5.43
N GLY A 78 4.38 -8.79 -5.08
CA GLY A 78 3.42 -8.18 -5.99
C GLY A 78 2.35 -9.13 -6.55
N ARG A 79 2.24 -10.36 -6.04
CA ARG A 79 1.33 -11.38 -6.60
C ARG A 79 -0.04 -11.43 -5.94
N ASP A 80 -0.18 -10.86 -4.77
CA ASP A 80 -1.46 -10.70 -4.09
C ASP A 80 -1.79 -9.22 -3.97
N PHE A 81 -3.02 -8.85 -4.23
CA PHE A 81 -3.50 -7.49 -4.06
C PHE A 81 -4.70 -7.49 -3.12
N TYR A 82 -4.52 -6.90 -1.94
CA TYR A 82 -5.54 -6.72 -0.91
C TYR A 82 -6.19 -5.36 -1.07
N PHE A 83 -7.52 -5.29 -1.03
CA PHE A 83 -8.25 -4.04 -1.20
C PHE A 83 -9.58 -4.06 -0.45
N THR A 84 -10.20 -2.92 -0.32
CA THR A 84 -11.49 -2.75 0.35
C THR A 84 -12.62 -2.77 -0.67
N VAL A 85 -13.72 -3.46 -0.33
CA VAL A 85 -15.01 -3.31 -1.00
C VAL A 85 -15.99 -2.74 0.03
N LEU A 86 -16.57 -1.57 -0.25
CA LEU A 86 -17.50 -0.88 0.63
C LEU A 86 -18.94 -1.15 0.22
N ALA A 87 -19.82 -1.30 1.19
CA ALA A 87 -21.24 -1.26 0.95
C ALA A 87 -21.69 0.19 0.64
N PRO A 88 -22.74 0.38 -0.15
CA PRO A 88 -23.27 1.73 -0.44
C PRO A 88 -23.49 2.55 0.84
N TYR A 89 -23.23 3.86 0.74
CA TYR A 89 -23.37 4.79 1.87
C TYR A 89 -24.76 4.79 2.53
N THR A 90 -25.78 4.32 1.82
CA THR A 90 -27.15 4.17 2.34
C THR A 90 -27.35 2.95 3.24
N THR A 91 -26.33 2.08 3.37
CA THR A 91 -26.39 0.88 4.21
C THR A 91 -26.13 1.26 5.67
N ALA A 92 -26.99 0.84 6.57
CA ALA A 92 -26.84 1.05 8.02
C ALA A 92 -26.98 -0.29 8.76
N PRO A 93 -26.00 -0.72 9.58
CA PRO A 93 -24.71 -0.05 9.80
C PRO A 93 -23.82 -0.07 8.55
N ARG A 94 -22.91 0.90 8.42
CA ARG A 94 -21.93 0.91 7.32
C ARG A 94 -21.04 -0.33 7.40
N PHE A 95 -20.83 -0.93 6.28
CA PHE A 95 -20.14 -2.21 6.15
C PHE A 95 -19.03 -2.12 5.09
N GLY A 96 -17.95 -2.80 5.30
CA GLY A 96 -16.84 -2.91 4.35
C GLY A 96 -16.09 -4.21 4.58
N MET A 97 -15.53 -4.76 3.54
CA MET A 97 -14.75 -6.00 3.61
C MET A 97 -13.41 -5.85 2.90
N ILE A 98 -12.42 -6.54 3.42
CA ILE A 98 -11.13 -6.68 2.76
C ILE A 98 -11.19 -7.90 1.86
N CYS A 99 -10.90 -7.68 0.59
CA CYS A 99 -10.79 -8.71 -0.43
C CYS A 99 -9.33 -8.89 -0.84
N VAL A 100 -9.01 -10.05 -1.40
CA VAL A 100 -7.72 -10.35 -2.01
C VAL A 100 -7.94 -10.92 -3.40
N SER A 101 -7.16 -10.44 -4.37
CA SER A 101 -7.01 -11.04 -5.69
C SER A 101 -5.59 -11.57 -5.85
N HIS A 102 -5.47 -12.77 -6.39
CA HIS A 102 -4.19 -13.44 -6.65
C HIS A 102 -3.83 -13.33 -8.12
N PHE A 103 -2.57 -13.03 -8.41
CA PHE A 103 -2.06 -13.07 -9.77
C PHE A 103 -1.52 -14.48 -10.07
N ARG A 104 -2.26 -15.21 -10.91
CA ARG A 104 -1.91 -16.58 -11.33
C ARG A 104 -2.14 -16.72 -12.84
N ASP A 105 -1.34 -17.52 -13.48
CA ASP A 105 -1.46 -17.82 -14.92
C ASP A 105 -1.51 -16.57 -15.82
N GLY A 106 -0.77 -15.53 -15.41
CA GLY A 106 -0.65 -14.29 -16.18
C GLY A 106 -1.80 -13.28 -16.03
N HIS A 107 -2.74 -13.51 -15.11
CA HIS A 107 -3.88 -12.62 -14.87
C HIS A 107 -4.31 -12.58 -13.41
N TRP A 108 -4.98 -11.50 -13.01
CA TRP A 108 -5.62 -11.36 -11.70
C TRP A 108 -6.85 -12.26 -11.62
N GLN A 109 -6.93 -13.05 -10.57
CA GLN A 109 -8.05 -13.94 -10.30
C GLN A 109 -9.23 -13.16 -9.71
N LYS A 110 -10.42 -13.77 -9.79
CA LYS A 110 -11.61 -13.23 -9.12
C LYS A 110 -11.32 -13.05 -7.63
N PRO A 111 -11.57 -11.85 -7.06
CA PRO A 111 -11.31 -11.59 -5.66
C PRO A 111 -12.14 -12.47 -4.72
N GLU A 112 -11.56 -12.77 -3.57
CA GLU A 112 -12.23 -13.43 -2.46
C GLU A 112 -12.08 -12.61 -1.17
N THR A 113 -13.04 -12.72 -0.26
CA THR A 113 -12.97 -12.04 1.03
C THR A 113 -11.96 -12.75 1.93
N VAL A 114 -11.07 -11.99 2.60
CA VAL A 114 -10.15 -12.58 3.59
C VAL A 114 -10.92 -13.18 4.76
N SER A 115 -10.42 -14.28 5.33
CA SER A 115 -11.15 -15.16 6.27
C SER A 115 -11.72 -14.45 7.51
N PHE A 116 -11.14 -13.34 7.95
CA PHE A 116 -11.54 -12.62 9.16
C PHE A 116 -12.40 -11.37 8.88
N SER A 117 -12.63 -11.01 7.61
CA SER A 117 -13.39 -9.82 7.22
C SER A 117 -14.79 -10.17 6.73
N GLY A 118 -15.65 -9.16 6.59
CA GLY A 118 -17.01 -9.35 6.09
C GLY A 118 -18.10 -9.33 7.16
N VAL A 119 -17.77 -8.92 8.40
CA VAL A 119 -18.72 -8.77 9.51
C VAL A 119 -18.81 -7.31 9.96
N TYR A 120 -17.69 -6.61 9.94
CA TYR A 120 -17.56 -5.24 10.40
C TYR A 120 -17.22 -4.30 9.24
N LEU A 121 -17.09 -3.01 9.52
CA LEU A 121 -16.47 -2.08 8.60
C LEU A 121 -14.96 -2.24 8.71
N ASP A 122 -14.39 -3.07 7.83
CA ASP A 122 -12.96 -3.30 7.68
C ASP A 122 -12.47 -2.62 6.39
N PHE A 123 -11.40 -1.82 6.44
CA PHE A 123 -10.91 -1.09 5.28
C PHE A 123 -9.43 -0.70 5.40
N ALA A 124 -8.86 -0.13 4.34
CA ALA A 124 -7.49 0.35 4.24
C ALA A 124 -6.44 -0.72 4.60
N PRO A 125 -6.41 -1.89 3.93
CA PRO A 125 -5.44 -2.93 4.21
C PRO A 125 -4.01 -2.48 3.86
N ARG A 126 -3.03 -2.89 4.68
CA ARG A 126 -1.59 -2.68 4.49
C ARG A 126 -0.81 -3.89 4.97
N LEU A 127 0.12 -4.35 4.16
CA LEU A 127 0.99 -5.46 4.54
C LEU A 127 2.28 -4.95 5.20
N SER A 128 2.81 -5.74 6.13
CA SER A 128 4.18 -5.58 6.59
C SER A 128 5.17 -5.87 5.45
N VAL A 129 6.39 -5.37 5.61
CA VAL A 129 7.45 -5.54 4.59
C VAL A 129 7.74 -7.01 4.27
N ASP A 130 7.61 -7.89 5.25
CA ASP A 130 7.78 -9.34 5.10
C ASP A 130 6.50 -10.07 4.62
N GLY A 131 5.37 -9.35 4.50
CA GLY A 131 4.07 -9.90 4.09
C GLY A 131 3.38 -10.79 5.11
N ASN A 132 3.91 -10.90 6.35
CA ASN A 132 3.39 -11.80 7.38
C ASN A 132 2.34 -11.15 8.29
N LYS A 133 2.15 -9.83 8.19
CA LYS A 133 1.14 -9.08 8.94
C LYS A 133 0.30 -8.23 7.99
N LEU A 134 -1.01 -8.27 8.21
CA LEU A 134 -1.97 -7.42 7.51
C LEU A 134 -2.57 -6.45 8.51
N TYR A 135 -2.20 -5.18 8.39
CA TYR A 135 -2.78 -4.08 9.13
C TYR A 135 -4.00 -3.55 8.40
N PHE A 136 -5.01 -3.13 9.13
CA PHE A 136 -6.23 -2.55 8.57
C PHE A 136 -6.98 -1.72 9.60
N THR A 137 -7.89 -0.89 9.16
CA THR A 137 -8.80 -0.14 10.02
C THR A 137 -10.09 -0.91 10.22
N SER A 138 -10.60 -0.95 11.46
CA SER A 138 -11.87 -1.59 11.77
C SER A 138 -12.59 -0.89 12.93
N VAL A 139 -13.93 -0.99 12.90
CA VAL A 139 -14.81 -0.59 14.02
C VAL A 139 -15.26 -1.77 14.88
N ARG A 140 -14.66 -2.94 14.70
CA ARG A 140 -14.98 -4.14 15.49
C ARG A 140 -14.78 -3.90 16.99
N PRO A 141 -15.55 -4.55 17.85
CA PRO A 141 -15.38 -4.44 19.29
C PRO A 141 -13.96 -4.83 19.72
N SER A 142 -13.36 -4.03 20.60
CA SER A 142 -12.07 -4.32 21.22
C SER A 142 -12.29 -4.80 22.66
N PRO A 143 -11.45 -5.70 23.18
CA PRO A 143 -11.51 -6.09 24.59
C PRO A 143 -11.39 -4.91 25.56
N GLU A 144 -10.69 -3.87 25.13
CA GLU A 144 -10.34 -2.70 25.96
C GLU A 144 -11.41 -1.58 25.87
N SER A 145 -12.30 -1.58 24.87
CA SER A 145 -13.27 -0.52 24.71
C SER A 145 -14.52 -1.00 23.96
N LYS A 146 -15.69 -0.73 24.57
CA LYS A 146 -16.99 -1.02 23.95
C LYS A 146 -17.48 0.10 23.02
N ALA A 147 -16.83 1.27 23.03
CA ALA A 147 -17.21 2.38 22.16
C ALA A 147 -16.77 2.07 20.73
N PRO A 148 -17.66 2.20 19.73
CA PRO A 148 -17.31 2.03 18.34
C PRO A 148 -16.34 3.14 17.93
N ARG A 149 -15.09 2.76 17.64
CA ARG A 149 -14.03 3.66 17.18
C ARG A 149 -13.26 3.00 16.07
N TYR A 150 -12.76 3.81 15.17
CA TYR A 150 -11.76 3.33 14.22
C TYR A 150 -10.48 3.00 14.98
N ARG A 151 -10.02 1.77 14.82
CA ARG A 151 -8.75 1.27 15.38
C ARG A 151 -7.97 0.56 14.30
N ILE A 152 -6.66 0.63 14.42
CA ILE A 152 -5.76 -0.16 13.61
C ILE A 152 -5.69 -1.57 14.19
N TRP A 153 -6.01 -2.55 13.38
CA TRP A 153 -5.95 -3.97 13.71
C TRP A 153 -4.84 -4.64 12.92
N VAL A 154 -4.39 -5.77 13.41
CA VAL A 154 -3.38 -6.59 12.74
C VAL A 154 -3.80 -8.06 12.78
N ALA A 155 -3.76 -8.71 11.62
CA ALA A 155 -3.83 -10.16 11.47
C ALA A 155 -2.43 -10.68 11.11
N GLU A 156 -2.01 -11.77 11.73
CA GLU A 156 -0.73 -12.44 11.44
C GLU A 156 -0.97 -13.69 10.59
N LYS A 157 -0.05 -13.99 9.67
CA LYS A 157 -0.08 -15.24 8.91
C LYS A 157 0.45 -16.42 9.73
N SER A 158 -0.23 -17.57 9.61
CA SER A 158 0.27 -18.87 10.05
C SER A 158 0.17 -19.83 8.86
N GLY A 159 1.29 -20.05 8.18
CA GLY A 159 1.30 -20.67 6.86
C GLY A 159 0.57 -19.80 5.84
N GLU A 160 -0.40 -20.37 5.12
CA GLU A 160 -1.22 -19.66 4.13
C GLU A 160 -2.47 -18.97 4.74
N ARG A 161 -2.70 -19.08 6.04
CA ARG A 161 -3.92 -18.59 6.68
C ARG A 161 -3.65 -17.34 7.51
N TRP A 162 -4.57 -16.39 7.43
CA TRP A 162 -4.65 -15.28 8.38
C TRP A 162 -5.29 -15.76 9.69
N MET A 163 -4.63 -15.43 10.80
CA MET A 163 -5.16 -15.66 12.15
C MET A 163 -6.19 -14.58 12.50
N ASP A 164 -6.94 -14.81 13.58
CA ASP A 164 -7.89 -13.81 14.07
C ASP A 164 -7.16 -12.50 14.41
N PRO A 165 -7.66 -11.36 13.91
CA PRO A 165 -6.99 -10.08 14.14
C PRO A 165 -7.11 -9.62 15.57
N VAL A 166 -6.06 -8.91 16.01
CA VAL A 166 -6.01 -8.24 17.31
C VAL A 166 -5.80 -6.73 17.11
N PRO A 167 -6.29 -5.87 18.03
CA PRO A 167 -5.99 -4.46 17.95
C PRO A 167 -4.48 -4.23 18.13
N VAL A 168 -3.89 -3.35 17.32
CA VAL A 168 -2.51 -2.91 17.56
C VAL A 168 -2.48 -2.23 18.93
N PRO A 169 -1.58 -2.61 19.84
CA PRO A 169 -1.58 -2.08 21.20
C PRO A 169 -1.17 -0.60 21.26
N ALA A 170 -1.35 0.01 22.43
CA ALA A 170 -0.74 1.30 22.72
C ALA A 170 0.79 1.23 22.48
N PRO A 171 1.41 2.33 22.02
CA PRO A 171 0.87 3.68 21.94
C PRO A 171 0.15 4.02 20.61
N ILE A 172 0.02 3.05 19.69
CA ILE A 172 -0.65 3.29 18.41
C ILE A 172 -2.13 3.54 18.62
N ASN A 173 -2.89 2.57 19.10
CA ASN A 173 -4.28 2.79 19.46
C ASN A 173 -4.38 3.44 20.84
N GLN A 174 -5.09 4.54 20.90
CA GLN A 174 -5.51 5.17 22.14
C GLN A 174 -7.00 4.96 22.35
N GLU A 175 -7.42 4.81 23.60
CA GLU A 175 -8.83 4.50 23.94
C GLU A 175 -9.79 5.60 23.52
N THR A 176 -9.38 6.86 23.66
CA THR A 176 -10.24 8.05 23.47
C THR A 176 -10.25 8.58 22.03
N SER A 177 -9.42 8.05 21.14
CA SER A 177 -9.18 8.58 19.80
C SER A 177 -9.54 7.58 18.71
N HIS A 178 -9.85 8.10 17.52
CA HIS A 178 -9.80 7.34 16.29
C HIS A 178 -8.34 7.17 15.87
N ASN A 179 -7.97 5.98 15.41
CA ASN A 179 -6.65 5.66 14.90
C ASN A 179 -6.84 4.76 13.68
N LEU A 180 -6.43 5.23 12.51
CA LEU A 180 -6.81 4.60 11.25
C LEU A 180 -5.73 4.78 10.17
N ASP A 181 -5.89 4.04 9.07
CA ASP A 181 -5.14 4.20 7.84
C ASP A 181 -3.62 4.04 8.02
N ALA A 182 -3.19 2.91 8.58
CA ALA A 182 -1.77 2.62 8.75
C ALA A 182 -1.05 2.52 7.40
N SER A 183 0.17 3.05 7.32
CA SER A 183 1.13 2.84 6.24
C SER A 183 2.50 2.55 6.82
N LEU A 184 3.23 1.63 6.23
CA LEU A 184 4.50 1.15 6.75
C LEU A 184 5.64 1.45 5.78
N SER A 185 6.74 2.00 6.29
CA SER A 185 7.98 2.13 5.55
C SER A 185 8.81 0.83 5.60
N ALA A 186 9.86 0.74 4.78
CA ALA A 186 10.68 -0.47 4.70
C ALA A 186 11.37 -0.85 6.02
N ASN A 187 11.62 0.09 6.93
CA ASN A 187 12.17 -0.17 8.26
C ASN A 187 11.08 -0.52 9.30
N GLY A 188 9.81 -0.59 8.90
CA GLY A 188 8.69 -0.95 9.74
C GLY A 188 8.05 0.21 10.51
N ASP A 189 8.53 1.43 10.36
CA ASP A 189 7.89 2.61 10.97
C ASP A 189 6.47 2.78 10.43
N MET A 190 5.56 3.20 11.30
CA MET A 190 4.16 3.38 10.96
C MET A 190 3.79 4.86 10.85
N PHE A 191 3.18 5.21 9.73
CA PHE A 191 2.45 6.47 9.54
C PHE A 191 0.96 6.15 9.60
N PHE A 192 0.18 6.96 10.32
CA PHE A 192 -1.24 6.72 10.47
C PHE A 192 -2.00 8.00 10.80
N ALA A 193 -3.31 8.01 10.58
CA ALA A 193 -4.17 9.12 10.92
C ALA A 193 -4.79 8.95 12.31
N SER A 194 -4.88 10.04 13.06
CA SER A 194 -5.54 10.05 14.37
C SER A 194 -6.09 11.43 14.72
N ASP A 195 -7.18 11.45 15.47
CA ASP A 195 -7.77 12.66 16.07
C ASP A 195 -7.31 12.89 17.53
N ARG A 196 -6.25 12.13 17.97
CA ARG A 196 -5.62 12.41 19.26
C ARG A 196 -5.13 13.85 19.28
N ASP A 197 -5.15 14.50 20.42
CA ASP A 197 -4.65 15.86 20.61
C ASP A 197 -5.38 16.94 19.77
N ASN A 198 -6.53 16.61 19.17
CA ASN A 198 -7.30 17.57 18.41
C ASN A 198 -8.74 17.71 18.94
N PRO A 199 -9.05 18.81 19.66
CA PRO A 199 -10.39 19.06 20.19
C PRO A 199 -11.48 19.17 19.10
N ALA A 200 -11.11 19.61 17.89
CA ALA A 200 -12.04 19.71 16.76
C ALA A 200 -12.27 18.36 16.05
N ARG A 201 -11.58 17.30 16.50
CA ARG A 201 -11.69 15.95 15.94
C ARG A 201 -11.25 15.83 14.48
N HIS A 202 -10.46 16.78 13.99
CA HIS A 202 -9.78 16.62 12.71
C HIS A 202 -8.70 15.55 12.84
N LEU A 203 -8.58 14.74 11.82
CA LEU A 203 -7.52 13.74 11.73
C LEU A 203 -6.21 14.42 11.34
N HIS A 204 -5.13 14.02 11.99
CA HIS A 204 -3.78 14.41 11.61
C HIS A 204 -2.90 13.19 11.43
N ILE A 205 -1.83 13.32 10.65
CA ILE A 205 -0.89 12.25 10.39
C ILE A 205 0.17 12.25 11.48
N PHE A 206 0.37 11.05 12.05
CA PHE A 206 1.38 10.73 13.07
C PHE A 206 2.37 9.74 12.50
N HIS A 207 3.58 9.77 13.01
CA HIS A 207 4.66 8.84 12.74
C HIS A 207 5.09 8.14 14.02
N SER A 208 5.22 6.82 13.99
CA SER A 208 5.75 6.02 15.09
C SER A 208 6.90 5.15 14.59
N ARG A 209 8.06 5.27 15.20
CA ARG A 209 9.21 4.43 14.89
C ARG A 209 8.98 3.01 15.41
N PHE A 210 9.50 2.04 14.67
CA PHE A 210 9.49 0.64 15.05
C PHE A 210 10.89 0.23 15.50
N VAL A 211 11.06 0.02 16.82
CA VAL A 211 12.35 -0.29 17.44
C VAL A 211 12.19 -1.51 18.32
N ASP A 212 13.08 -2.48 18.19
CA ASP A 212 13.10 -3.73 18.97
C ASP A 212 11.74 -4.45 19.01
N GLY A 213 11.07 -4.51 17.85
CA GLY A 213 9.78 -5.20 17.72
C GLY A 213 8.58 -4.43 18.29
N LYS A 214 8.73 -3.15 18.63
CA LYS A 214 7.67 -2.34 19.25
C LYS A 214 7.57 -0.95 18.62
N PHE A 215 6.32 -0.50 18.45
CA PHE A 215 6.05 0.88 18.09
C PHE A 215 6.37 1.81 19.26
N GLN A 216 7.08 2.90 18.97
CA GLN A 216 7.41 3.96 19.92
C GLN A 216 6.27 4.96 20.03
N GLN A 217 6.36 5.89 21.00
CA GLN A 217 5.37 6.96 21.14
C GLN A 217 5.23 7.73 19.80
N PRO A 218 4.02 7.82 19.24
CA PRO A 218 3.81 8.54 17.99
C PRO A 218 4.05 10.04 18.12
N GLU A 219 4.69 10.59 17.11
CA GLU A 219 4.92 12.02 16.96
C GLU A 219 4.01 12.57 15.86
N LYS A 220 3.30 13.67 16.14
CA LYS A 220 2.51 14.39 15.14
C LYS A 220 3.47 15.00 14.11
N LEU A 221 3.22 14.81 12.82
CA LEU A 221 3.99 15.50 11.79
C LEU A 221 3.73 17.01 11.82
N GLY A 222 4.70 17.78 11.32
CA GLY A 222 4.67 19.24 11.33
C GLY A 222 3.56 19.85 10.46
N GLN A 223 3.54 21.18 10.46
CA GLN A 223 2.58 21.97 9.68
C GLN A 223 2.77 21.87 8.16
N GLU A 224 3.89 21.34 7.73
CA GLU A 224 4.16 21.03 6.33
C GLU A 224 3.25 19.93 5.80
N ILE A 225 2.74 19.10 6.70
CA ILE A 225 1.83 17.95 6.42
C ILE A 225 0.45 18.23 6.99
N ASN A 226 0.38 18.50 8.30
CA ASN A 226 -0.87 18.66 9.03
C ASN A 226 -1.32 20.14 9.03
N SER A 227 -2.49 20.38 8.51
CA SER A 227 -3.11 21.69 8.41
C SER A 227 -4.16 21.93 9.51
N GLU A 228 -5.01 22.92 9.34
CA GLU A 228 -6.22 23.13 10.15
C GLU A 228 -7.40 22.21 9.74
N PHE A 229 -7.22 21.42 8.67
CA PHE A 229 -8.20 20.48 8.13
C PHE A 229 -7.94 19.06 8.62
N SER A 230 -8.55 18.08 7.95
CA SER A 230 -8.27 16.66 8.21
C SER A 230 -7.34 16.09 7.17
N GLU A 231 -6.25 15.50 7.63
CA GLU A 231 -5.34 14.69 6.84
C GLU A 231 -5.49 13.22 7.23
N SER A 232 -5.67 12.35 6.25
CA SER A 232 -5.93 10.92 6.44
C SER A 232 -5.22 10.07 5.38
N ALA A 233 -5.36 8.77 5.50
CA ALA A 233 -4.88 7.78 4.53
C ALA A 233 -3.42 8.02 4.07
N PRO A 234 -2.44 8.15 4.99
CA PRO A 234 -1.06 8.31 4.59
C PRO A 234 -0.55 7.09 3.82
N ALA A 235 0.30 7.36 2.82
CA ALA A 235 1.07 6.37 2.09
C ALA A 235 2.53 6.80 2.07
N ILE A 236 3.37 6.11 2.80
CA ILE A 236 4.83 6.33 2.75
C ILE A 236 5.44 5.46 1.65
N SER A 237 6.32 6.04 0.83
CA SER A 237 7.08 5.26 -0.16
C SER A 237 7.99 4.23 0.52
N PRO A 238 8.35 3.11 -0.14
CA PRO A 238 9.20 2.10 0.45
C PRO A 238 10.53 2.62 0.99
N ASP A 239 11.11 3.63 0.34
CA ASP A 239 12.36 4.28 0.77
C ASP A 239 12.18 5.33 1.88
N GLY A 240 10.94 5.58 2.34
CA GLY A 240 10.61 6.53 3.40
C GLY A 240 10.73 8.01 3.01
N ARG A 241 10.87 8.32 1.71
CA ARG A 241 11.18 9.68 1.24
C ARG A 241 9.99 10.46 0.72
N VAL A 242 8.95 9.78 0.28
CA VAL A 242 7.75 10.40 -0.28
C VAL A 242 6.54 10.01 0.54
N LEU A 243 5.77 10.99 0.98
CA LEU A 243 4.51 10.81 1.66
C LEU A 243 3.38 11.36 0.77
N VAL A 244 2.45 10.49 0.40
CA VAL A 244 1.18 10.88 -0.24
C VAL A 244 0.07 10.66 0.78
N PHE A 245 -0.88 11.55 0.85
CA PHE A 245 -1.98 11.47 1.81
C PHE A 245 -3.23 12.16 1.28
N ALA A 246 -4.37 11.86 1.85
CA ALA A 246 -5.63 12.51 1.53
C ALA A 246 -5.88 13.67 2.51
N SER A 247 -6.37 14.80 1.99
CA SER A 247 -6.78 15.94 2.80
C SER A 247 -8.07 16.55 2.25
N ASN A 248 -8.91 17.04 3.15
CA ASN A 248 -10.07 17.87 2.79
C ASN A 248 -9.76 19.38 2.80
N ALA A 249 -8.47 19.74 2.85
CA ALA A 249 -8.03 21.11 2.58
C ALA A 249 -8.39 21.47 1.14
N ALA A 250 -9.25 22.49 0.97
CA ALA A 250 -9.50 23.00 -0.36
C ALA A 250 -8.22 23.68 -0.89
N PRO A 251 -7.76 23.36 -2.12
CA PRO A 251 -6.72 24.14 -2.75
C PRO A 251 -7.12 25.62 -2.83
N GLU A 252 -6.18 26.53 -2.93
CA GLU A 252 -6.42 27.98 -3.11
C GLU A 252 -7.04 28.31 -4.49
N ASP A 253 -7.83 27.41 -5.03
CA ASP A 253 -8.60 27.62 -6.25
C ASP A 253 -9.88 28.41 -5.90
N PRO A 254 -10.12 29.57 -6.52
CA PRO A 254 -11.31 30.38 -6.25
C PRO A 254 -12.63 29.67 -6.51
N GLU A 255 -12.67 28.59 -7.27
CA GLU A 255 -13.85 27.75 -7.46
C GLU A 255 -13.99 26.62 -6.42
N ARG A 256 -12.92 26.30 -5.70
CA ARG A 256 -12.94 25.34 -4.60
C ARG A 256 -13.16 26.04 -3.28
N ARG A 257 -14.41 26.15 -2.90
CA ARG A 257 -14.84 26.75 -1.63
C ARG A 257 -14.37 25.92 -0.46
N ARG A 258 -14.06 26.59 0.64
CA ARG A 258 -13.72 25.90 1.89
C ARG A 258 -14.82 24.90 2.28
N PRO A 259 -14.47 23.80 2.95
CA PRO A 259 -15.45 22.82 3.44
C PRO A 259 -16.65 23.44 4.14
N GLN A 260 -16.42 24.43 5.01
CA GLN A 260 -17.48 25.12 5.75
C GLN A 260 -18.43 25.89 4.84
N ASP A 261 -17.90 26.51 3.78
CA ASP A 261 -18.69 27.30 2.84
C ASP A 261 -19.57 26.40 1.96
N LEU A 262 -19.08 25.20 1.65
CA LEU A 262 -19.84 24.17 0.93
C LEU A 262 -20.96 23.61 1.78
N ILE A 263 -20.70 23.30 3.05
CA ILE A 263 -21.71 22.82 4.01
C ILE A 263 -22.77 23.92 4.25
N ALA A 264 -22.34 25.18 4.45
CA ALA A 264 -23.23 26.31 4.62
C ALA A 264 -24.10 26.59 3.38
N ALA A 265 -23.58 26.26 2.20
CA ALA A 265 -24.34 26.37 0.95
C ALA A 265 -25.22 25.13 0.66
N GLY A 266 -25.33 24.18 1.60
CA GLY A 266 -26.10 22.93 1.40
C GLY A 266 -25.47 21.98 0.39
N LYS A 267 -24.17 22.10 0.12
CA LYS A 267 -23.43 21.22 -0.79
C LYS A 267 -22.91 19.98 -0.06
N PRO A 268 -22.64 18.88 -0.78
CA PRO A 268 -22.11 17.67 -0.17
C PRO A 268 -20.81 17.95 0.60
N TYR A 269 -20.52 17.09 1.58
CA TYR A 269 -19.31 17.10 2.39
C TYR A 269 -18.06 17.26 1.51
N PRO A 270 -17.08 18.06 1.92
CA PRO A 270 -15.89 18.27 1.14
C PRO A 270 -15.20 16.93 0.91
N ARG A 271 -14.95 16.65 -0.36
CA ARG A 271 -14.24 15.47 -0.81
C ARG A 271 -12.76 15.61 -0.49
N GLN A 272 -12.08 14.50 -0.35
CA GLN A 272 -10.66 14.49 -0.10
C GLN A 272 -9.91 14.47 -1.43
N ASP A 273 -8.84 15.25 -1.49
CA ASP A 273 -7.86 15.26 -2.57
C ASP A 273 -6.53 14.68 -2.08
N LEU A 274 -5.71 14.16 -2.99
CA LEU A 274 -4.38 13.69 -2.67
C LEU A 274 -3.34 14.80 -2.68
N TYR A 275 -2.51 14.80 -1.66
CA TYR A 275 -1.38 15.69 -1.47
C TYR A 275 -0.08 14.90 -1.39
N ILE A 276 1.04 15.52 -1.74
CA ILE A 276 2.36 14.90 -1.71
C ILE A 276 3.36 15.81 -0.98
N SER A 277 4.22 15.21 -0.20
CA SER A 277 5.39 15.85 0.41
C SER A 277 6.60 14.94 0.30
N VAL A 278 7.79 15.55 0.26
CA VAL A 278 9.06 14.84 0.13
C VAL A 278 9.92 15.11 1.36
N ASN A 279 10.46 14.05 1.94
CA ASN A 279 11.44 14.17 3.01
C ASN A 279 12.83 14.45 2.42
N ARG A 280 13.39 15.59 2.78
CA ARG A 280 14.75 16.01 2.43
C ARG A 280 15.59 16.13 3.69
N ASN A 281 16.49 15.16 3.90
CA ASN A 281 17.39 15.13 5.06
C ASN A 281 16.68 15.20 6.41
N GLY A 282 15.55 14.49 6.57
CA GLY A 282 14.77 14.46 7.80
C GLY A 282 13.71 15.55 7.94
N GLN A 283 13.58 16.42 6.95
CA GLN A 283 12.58 17.50 6.92
C GLN A 283 11.60 17.30 5.77
N TRP A 284 10.31 17.37 6.07
CA TRP A 284 9.24 17.32 5.08
C TRP A 284 9.12 18.67 4.38
N THR A 285 8.96 18.64 3.06
CA THR A 285 8.60 19.85 2.30
C THR A 285 7.14 20.20 2.57
N PRO A 286 6.72 21.47 2.38
CA PRO A 286 5.31 21.79 2.37
C PRO A 286 4.54 20.87 1.42
N ALA A 287 3.41 20.33 1.88
CA ALA A 287 2.59 19.48 1.06
C ALA A 287 2.00 20.25 -0.12
N ARG A 288 1.98 19.63 -1.29
CA ARG A 288 1.36 20.18 -2.49
C ARG A 288 0.26 19.29 -3.00
N HIS A 289 -0.76 19.89 -3.54
CA HIS A 289 -1.86 19.21 -4.22
C HIS A 289 -1.36 18.45 -5.45
N LEU A 290 -1.83 17.22 -5.67
CA LEU A 290 -1.46 16.44 -6.85
C LEU A 290 -2.34 16.86 -8.04
N GLU A 291 -1.67 17.09 -9.17
CA GLU A 291 -2.28 17.48 -10.45
C GLU A 291 -2.36 16.29 -11.42
N HIS A 292 -2.26 16.53 -12.72
CA HIS A 292 -2.26 15.52 -13.79
C HIS A 292 -3.46 14.59 -13.83
N GLY A 293 -4.65 15.07 -13.40
CA GLY A 293 -5.87 14.30 -13.38
C GLY A 293 -5.90 13.21 -12.29
N ILE A 294 -4.99 13.29 -11.30
CA ILE A 294 -5.03 12.44 -10.11
C ILE A 294 -6.21 12.87 -9.25
N ASN A 295 -6.24 14.15 -8.88
CA ASN A 295 -7.38 14.75 -8.21
C ASN A 295 -8.44 15.17 -9.23
N SER A 296 -9.69 14.98 -8.88
CA SER A 296 -10.87 15.26 -9.71
C SER A 296 -11.95 15.98 -8.89
N PHE A 297 -13.17 16.04 -9.41
CA PHE A 297 -14.33 16.48 -8.61
C PHE A 297 -14.90 15.37 -7.72
N ALA A 298 -14.25 14.20 -7.71
CA ALA A 298 -14.63 13.06 -6.92
C ALA A 298 -13.81 13.00 -5.61
N GLU A 299 -13.93 11.93 -4.86
CA GLU A 299 -13.13 11.66 -3.67
C GLU A 299 -11.92 10.81 -4.08
N GLU A 300 -10.72 11.29 -3.77
CA GLU A 300 -9.48 10.56 -3.95
C GLU A 300 -8.90 10.20 -2.57
N VAL A 301 -8.78 8.88 -2.33
CA VAL A 301 -8.41 8.36 -0.99
C VAL A 301 -7.53 7.12 -1.06
N TYR A 302 -6.97 6.77 0.09
CA TYR A 302 -6.22 5.54 0.32
C TYR A 302 -5.08 5.30 -0.70
N PRO A 303 -4.21 6.30 -0.91
CA PRO A 303 -3.04 6.10 -1.75
C PRO A 303 -2.16 4.98 -1.21
N ASN A 304 -1.43 4.30 -2.08
CA ASN A 304 -0.40 3.34 -1.73
C ASN A 304 0.63 3.19 -2.84
N PHE A 305 1.87 2.92 -2.47
CA PHE A 305 2.92 2.64 -3.43
C PHE A 305 2.98 1.14 -3.77
N SER A 306 3.41 0.83 -4.99
CA SER A 306 3.85 -0.52 -5.32
C SER A 306 5.07 -0.92 -4.46
N PRO A 307 5.33 -2.23 -4.25
CA PRO A 307 6.47 -2.69 -3.46
C PRO A 307 7.83 -2.17 -3.94
N ASP A 308 7.98 -1.93 -5.25
CA ASP A 308 9.20 -1.35 -5.85
C ASP A 308 9.20 0.19 -5.90
N GLY A 309 8.16 0.83 -5.39
CA GLY A 309 8.04 2.29 -5.33
C GLY A 309 7.81 2.99 -6.67
N LYS A 310 7.60 2.25 -7.77
CA LYS A 310 7.49 2.86 -9.10
C LYS A 310 6.10 3.34 -9.47
N PHE A 311 5.08 2.84 -8.80
CA PHE A 311 3.68 3.19 -9.07
C PHE A 311 2.99 3.66 -7.79
N LEU A 312 2.13 4.66 -7.94
CA LEU A 312 1.15 5.08 -6.95
C LEU A 312 -0.20 4.52 -7.35
N PHE A 313 -0.91 3.90 -6.39
CA PHE A 313 -2.28 3.41 -6.49
C PHE A 313 -3.16 4.20 -5.53
N TRP A 314 -4.42 4.46 -5.89
CA TRP A 314 -5.38 5.12 -4.98
C TRP A 314 -6.80 4.74 -5.34
N GLY A 315 -7.73 4.95 -4.42
CA GLY A 315 -9.16 4.88 -4.67
C GLY A 315 -9.68 6.23 -5.19
N SER A 316 -10.52 6.20 -6.22
CA SER A 316 -11.22 7.38 -6.70
C SER A 316 -12.66 7.05 -7.10
N GLU A 317 -13.60 7.92 -6.70
CA GLU A 317 -15.01 7.88 -7.10
C GLU A 317 -15.24 8.58 -8.46
N HIS A 318 -14.19 8.70 -9.28
CA HIS A 318 -14.29 9.35 -10.57
C HIS A 318 -15.38 8.70 -11.44
N SER A 319 -16.26 9.51 -12.00
CA SER A 319 -17.41 9.07 -12.79
C SER A 319 -17.20 9.34 -14.27
N GLY A 320 -17.57 8.37 -15.10
CA GLY A 320 -17.70 8.56 -16.54
C GLY A 320 -18.98 9.30 -16.94
N PHE A 321 -19.81 9.71 -15.96
CA PHE A 321 -20.99 10.50 -16.24
C PHE A 321 -20.61 11.95 -16.55
N ASN A 322 -20.82 12.33 -17.80
CA ASN A 322 -20.78 13.73 -18.21
C ASN A 322 -22.21 14.27 -18.32
N ILE A 323 -22.37 15.59 -18.21
CA ILE A 323 -23.67 16.21 -18.51
C ILE A 323 -24.07 15.85 -19.94
N PRO A 324 -25.18 15.12 -20.15
CA PRO A 324 -25.54 14.68 -21.47
C PRO A 324 -25.91 15.88 -22.36
N THR A 325 -25.33 15.96 -23.55
CA THR A 325 -25.70 16.95 -24.57
C THR A 325 -26.91 16.53 -25.38
N LYS A 326 -27.36 15.29 -25.19
CA LYS A 326 -28.59 14.71 -25.81
C LYS A 326 -29.24 13.74 -24.81
N PRO A 327 -30.56 13.44 -24.96
CA PRO A 327 -31.22 12.44 -24.12
C PRO A 327 -30.51 11.06 -24.22
N LEU A 328 -30.19 10.47 -23.07
CA LEU A 328 -29.64 9.13 -23.01
C LEU A 328 -30.76 8.07 -23.16
N LYS A 329 -30.45 6.97 -23.82
CA LYS A 329 -31.29 5.78 -23.78
C LYS A 329 -31.06 5.06 -22.43
N ARG A 330 -32.12 4.36 -21.96
CA ARG A 330 -32.00 3.55 -20.74
C ARG A 330 -30.85 2.55 -20.81
N SER A 331 -30.63 1.90 -21.94
CA SER A 331 -29.53 0.95 -22.13
C SER A 331 -28.13 1.59 -22.04
N GLU A 332 -27.98 2.87 -22.39
CA GLU A 332 -26.71 3.61 -22.22
C GLU A 332 -26.47 3.91 -20.76
N VAL A 333 -27.50 4.26 -20.01
CA VAL A 333 -27.43 4.47 -18.56
C VAL A 333 -27.14 3.16 -17.83
N GLU A 334 -27.85 2.07 -18.17
CA GLU A 334 -27.62 0.75 -17.57
C GLU A 334 -26.18 0.26 -17.81
N LYS A 335 -25.67 0.45 -19.05
CA LYS A 335 -24.27 0.09 -19.37
C LYS A 335 -23.26 0.86 -18.52
N LEU A 336 -23.52 2.15 -18.24
CA LEU A 336 -22.65 2.97 -17.42
C LEU A 336 -22.73 2.56 -15.95
N TRP A 337 -23.93 2.27 -15.41
CA TRP A 337 -24.13 1.82 -14.04
C TRP A 337 -23.44 0.47 -13.73
N HIS A 338 -23.31 -0.39 -14.72
CA HIS A 338 -22.61 -1.68 -14.63
C HIS A 338 -21.17 -1.61 -15.16
N SER A 339 -20.56 -0.46 -15.09
CA SER A 339 -19.15 -0.25 -15.45
C SER A 339 -18.36 0.27 -14.26
N SER A 340 -17.06 0.19 -14.35
CA SER A 340 -16.13 0.77 -13.37
C SER A 340 -16.13 2.32 -13.35
N LEU A 341 -16.89 2.98 -14.22
CA LEU A 341 -17.02 4.44 -14.26
C LEU A 341 -18.40 4.90 -13.76
N ASN A 342 -19.03 4.14 -12.89
CA ASN A 342 -20.39 4.39 -12.40
C ASN A 342 -20.46 5.44 -11.26
N GLY A 343 -19.33 6.05 -10.87
CA GLY A 343 -19.24 7.03 -9.80
C GLY A 343 -19.09 6.42 -8.40
N ARG A 344 -18.81 5.13 -8.32
CA ARG A 344 -18.34 4.45 -7.11
C ARG A 344 -16.82 4.37 -7.12
N GLY A 345 -16.25 3.98 -5.99
CA GLY A 345 -14.80 3.82 -5.87
C GLY A 345 -14.23 2.80 -6.83
N ASN A 346 -13.13 3.15 -7.45
CA ASN A 346 -12.28 2.27 -8.25
C ASN A 346 -10.83 2.51 -7.92
N ILE A 347 -9.99 1.53 -8.20
CA ILE A 347 -8.55 1.64 -7.95
C ILE A 347 -7.87 2.14 -9.21
N TYR A 348 -7.24 3.30 -9.11
CA TYR A 348 -6.43 3.93 -10.14
C TYR A 348 -4.95 3.77 -9.85
N PHE A 349 -4.13 3.93 -10.87
CA PHE A 349 -2.68 3.94 -10.72
C PHE A 349 -1.99 4.84 -11.75
N ILE A 350 -0.77 5.29 -11.38
CA ILE A 350 0.11 6.12 -12.21
C ILE A 350 1.56 5.78 -11.90
N SER A 351 2.49 6.02 -12.84
CA SER A 351 3.92 5.94 -12.56
C SER A 351 4.36 7.08 -11.63
N VAL A 352 5.13 6.79 -10.58
CA VAL A 352 5.66 7.80 -9.64
C VAL A 352 6.50 8.85 -10.38
N GLU A 353 7.18 8.48 -11.45
CA GLU A 353 7.92 9.41 -12.30
C GLU A 353 7.04 10.57 -12.84
N ALA A 354 5.74 10.32 -13.09
CA ALA A 354 4.81 11.37 -13.50
C ALA A 354 4.58 12.43 -12.42
N LEU A 355 4.77 12.07 -11.14
CA LEU A 355 4.62 13.00 -10.00
C LEU A 355 5.84 13.89 -9.83
N GLU A 356 6.98 13.52 -10.41
CA GLU A 356 8.25 14.23 -10.28
C GLU A 356 8.44 15.36 -11.30
N THR A 357 7.66 15.39 -12.36
CA THR A 357 7.75 16.41 -13.42
C THR A 357 7.30 17.80 -12.96
N GLU A 358 6.84 17.92 -11.71
CA GLU A 358 6.43 19.18 -11.07
C GLU A 358 7.46 19.76 -10.09
N ARG A 359 8.72 19.33 -10.16
CA ARG A 359 9.79 19.84 -9.31
C ARG A 359 10.33 21.19 -9.78
#